data_c0c32016d53bfb8472d54bb473a4f4db
#
_entry.id   c0c32016d53bfb8472d54bb473a4f4db
#
_cell.length_a   1.000
_cell.length_b   1.000
_cell.length_c   1.000
_cell.angle_alpha   90.00
_cell.angle_beta   90.00
_cell.angle_gamma   90.00
#
_symmetry.space_group_name_H-M   'P 1'
#
loop_
_entity.id
_entity.type
_entity.pdbx_description
1 polymer ?
#
loop_
_entity_poly.entity_id
_entity_poly.type
_entity_poly.pdbx_seq_one_letter_code
_entity_poly.pdbx_strand_id
1 'polypeptide(L)'
;MKITFTDKALDYLKRREILNKILILIADDGGGKYSIKAGGCAIGSHFSIIYVDKVDPDYPIKFENNQGINIYTSKYDTTMMGPNLVVDYANASLNLKSDEGLLDGGVDIGNGAELIKAQKNVKMTGVEWRC
;
A
#
# COMPACT_ATOMS: atom_id res chain seq x y z
N MET A 1 -2.19 3.51 15.29
CA MET A 1 -1.83 2.16 14.81
C MET A 1 -0.33 2.03 14.69
N LYS A 2 0.16 0.87 15.01
CA LYS A 2 1.59 0.57 14.90
C LYS A 2 1.89 -0.31 13.71
N ILE A 3 3.04 -0.08 13.09
CA ILE A 3 3.56 -0.91 12.02
C ILE A 3 5.04 -1.14 12.26
N THR A 4 5.51 -2.34 11.97
CA THR A 4 6.91 -2.72 12.09
C THR A 4 7.36 -3.34 10.79
N PHE A 5 8.55 -2.98 10.33
CA PHE A 5 9.17 -3.58 9.15
C PHE A 5 10.29 -4.48 9.61
N THR A 6 10.31 -5.72 9.14
CA THR A 6 11.45 -6.61 9.41
C THR A 6 12.69 -6.09 8.69
N ASP A 7 13.86 -6.55 9.13
CA ASP A 7 15.12 -6.16 8.48
C ASP A 7 15.12 -6.50 6.98
N LYS A 8 14.54 -7.64 6.63
CA LYS A 8 14.41 -8.05 5.23
C LYS A 8 13.51 -7.11 4.43
N ALA A 9 12.41 -6.66 5.03
CA ALA A 9 11.51 -5.69 4.40
C ALA A 9 12.19 -4.34 4.23
N LEU A 10 12.88 -3.87 5.26
CA LEU A 10 13.64 -2.61 5.18
C LEU A 10 14.70 -2.66 4.08
N ASP A 11 15.43 -3.76 3.99
CA ASP A 11 16.45 -3.95 2.97
C ASP A 11 15.84 -3.95 1.56
N TYR A 12 14.70 -4.59 1.39
CA TYR A 12 14.00 -4.62 0.11
C TYR A 12 13.55 -3.21 -0.31
N LEU A 13 12.95 -2.45 0.61
CA LEU A 13 12.52 -1.08 0.32
C LEU A 13 13.70 -0.17 0.02
N LYS A 14 14.84 -0.40 0.70
CA LYS A 14 16.07 0.34 0.44
C LYS A 14 16.60 0.05 -0.97
N ARG A 15 16.59 -1.22 -1.37
CA ARG A 15 17.02 -1.62 -2.72
C ARG A 15 16.10 -1.04 -3.80
N ARG A 16 14.82 -0.85 -3.49
CA ARG A 16 13.84 -0.20 -4.37
C ARG A 16 13.93 1.33 -4.33
N GLU A 17 14.82 1.87 -3.49
CA GLU A 17 15.06 3.31 -3.35
C GLU A 17 13.82 4.10 -2.91
N ILE A 18 12.96 3.47 -2.13
CA ILE A 18 11.73 4.10 -1.63
C ILE A 18 11.67 4.21 -0.10
N LEU A 19 12.67 3.71 0.60
CA LEU A 19 12.67 3.70 2.07
C LEU A 19 12.55 5.11 2.67
N ASN A 20 13.12 6.11 2.00
CA ASN A 20 13.11 7.51 2.45
C ASN A 20 11.93 8.30 1.91
N LYS A 21 11.07 7.68 1.15
CA LYS A 21 9.89 8.35 0.59
C LYS A 21 8.71 8.28 1.56
N ILE A 22 7.70 9.08 1.27
CA ILE A 22 6.43 8.98 1.97
C ILE A 22 5.67 7.79 1.39
N LEU A 23 5.25 6.88 2.26
CA LEU A 23 4.56 5.66 1.88
C LEU A 23 3.10 5.73 2.32
N ILE A 24 2.24 5.10 1.53
CA ILE A 24 0.81 4.96 1.84
C ILE A 24 0.47 3.47 1.75
N LEU A 25 -0.07 2.93 2.83
CA LEU A 25 -0.56 1.55 2.84
C LEU A 25 -2.06 1.56 2.59
N ILE A 26 -2.47 0.91 1.52
CA ILE A 26 -3.87 0.81 1.15
C ILE A 26 -4.34 -0.64 1.10
N ALA A 27 -5.62 -0.84 1.43
CA ALA A 27 -6.34 -2.06 1.11
C ALA A 27 -6.86 -1.90 -0.31
N ASP A 28 -6.24 -2.58 -1.26
CA ASP A 28 -6.49 -2.36 -2.68
C ASP A 28 -7.68 -3.20 -3.14
N ASP A 29 -8.85 -2.60 -3.14
CA ASP A 29 -10.10 -3.21 -3.60
C ASP A 29 -10.44 -2.87 -5.06
N GLY A 30 -9.53 -2.17 -5.74
CA GLY A 30 -9.73 -1.76 -7.13
C GLY A 30 -10.37 -0.39 -7.29
N GLY A 31 -10.82 0.25 -6.20
CA GLY A 31 -11.60 1.49 -6.27
C GLY A 31 -10.88 2.79 -5.92
N GLY A 32 -9.74 2.72 -5.25
CA GLY A 32 -9.03 3.92 -4.80
C GLY A 32 -8.19 4.56 -5.90
N LYS A 33 -7.82 5.84 -5.69
CA LYS A 33 -7.02 6.58 -6.67
C LYS A 33 -5.60 6.04 -6.87
N TYR A 34 -5.10 5.28 -5.90
CA TYR A 34 -3.79 4.64 -5.97
C TYR A 34 -3.89 3.14 -6.24
N SER A 35 -5.04 2.65 -6.63
CA SER A 35 -5.22 1.23 -6.84
C SER A 35 -4.35 0.71 -7.98
N ILE A 36 -3.54 -0.32 -7.69
CA ILE A 36 -2.79 -1.05 -8.70
C ILE A 36 -3.74 -2.03 -9.42
N LYS A 37 -4.79 -2.45 -8.72
CA LYS A 37 -5.83 -3.35 -9.23
C LYS A 37 -6.99 -2.61 -9.86
N ALA A 38 -6.82 -1.34 -10.23
CA ALA A 38 -7.87 -0.50 -10.80
C ALA A 38 -8.58 -1.21 -11.95
N GLY A 39 -9.90 -1.31 -11.83
CA GLY A 39 -10.73 -2.01 -12.82
C GLY A 39 -10.69 -3.52 -12.73
N GLY A 40 -9.89 -4.08 -11.84
CA GLY A 40 -9.87 -5.52 -11.61
C GLY A 40 -10.91 -5.94 -10.57
N CYS A 41 -11.28 -7.22 -10.63
CA CYS A 41 -12.11 -7.82 -9.59
C CYS A 41 -11.20 -8.42 -8.54
N ALA A 42 -10.86 -7.65 -7.52
CA ALA A 42 -10.05 -8.16 -6.43
C ALA A 42 -10.87 -9.12 -5.58
N ILE A 43 -10.42 -10.36 -5.49
CA ILE A 43 -11.05 -11.37 -4.63
C ILE A 43 -10.14 -11.56 -3.42
N GLY A 44 -10.68 -11.31 -2.23
CA GLY A 44 -9.95 -11.42 -0.97
C GLY A 44 -9.16 -10.15 -0.64
N SER A 45 -8.39 -10.23 0.44
CA SER A 45 -7.63 -9.09 0.94
C SER A 45 -6.35 -8.90 0.13
N HIS A 46 -6.21 -7.74 -0.48
CA HIS A 46 -5.01 -7.36 -1.19
C HIS A 46 -4.56 -5.98 -0.71
N PHE A 47 -3.27 -5.82 -0.50
CA PHE A 47 -2.70 -4.58 0.02
C PHE A 47 -1.59 -4.09 -0.90
N SER A 48 -1.39 -2.78 -0.91
CA SER A 48 -0.32 -2.16 -1.69
C SER A 48 0.35 -1.06 -0.89
N ILE A 49 1.65 -0.91 -1.10
CA ILE A 49 2.42 0.22 -0.58
C ILE A 49 2.68 1.17 -1.74
N ILE A 50 2.19 2.39 -1.61
CA ILE A 50 2.31 3.41 -2.63
C ILE A 50 3.31 4.46 -2.16
N TYR A 51 4.31 4.79 -2.97
CA TYR A 51 5.24 5.85 -2.63
C TYR A 51 4.87 7.14 -3.34
N VAL A 52 4.98 8.25 -2.60
CA VAL A 52 4.61 9.59 -3.08
C VAL A 52 5.65 10.60 -2.63
N ASP A 53 5.66 11.77 -3.26
CA ASP A 53 6.61 12.83 -2.92
C ASP A 53 6.08 13.76 -1.83
N LYS A 54 4.77 13.81 -1.62
CA LYS A 54 4.13 14.68 -0.64
C LYS A 54 3.07 13.94 0.14
N VAL A 55 2.84 14.37 1.38
CA VAL A 55 1.74 13.83 2.20
C VAL A 55 0.42 14.09 1.49
N ASP A 56 -0.40 13.05 1.41
CA ASP A 56 -1.70 13.12 0.79
C ASP A 56 -2.78 13.32 1.86
N PRO A 57 -3.58 14.41 1.79
CA PRO A 57 -4.60 14.68 2.80
C PRO A 57 -5.71 13.63 2.85
N ASP A 58 -5.89 12.82 1.81
CA ASP A 58 -6.85 11.72 1.82
C ASP A 58 -6.37 10.52 2.64
N TYR A 59 -5.09 10.52 3.03
CA TYR A 59 -4.47 9.47 3.85
C TYR A 59 -3.78 10.11 5.06
N PRO A 60 -4.57 10.65 6.00
CA PRO A 60 -4.03 11.49 7.08
C PRO A 60 -3.52 10.71 8.29
N ILE A 61 -3.78 9.41 8.36
CA ILE A 61 -3.43 8.63 9.54
C ILE A 61 -2.00 8.13 9.39
N LYS A 62 -1.10 8.65 10.25
CA LYS A 62 0.28 8.21 10.26
C LYS A 62 0.44 7.01 11.19
N PHE A 63 1.08 5.95 10.69
CA PHE A 63 1.44 4.82 11.52
C PHE A 63 2.57 5.17 12.47
N GLU A 64 2.49 4.64 13.68
CA GLU A 64 3.56 4.73 14.65
C GLU A 64 4.60 3.64 14.37
N ASN A 65 5.86 4.04 14.29
CA ASN A 65 6.97 3.12 14.23
C ASN A 65 8.22 3.82 14.78
N ASN A 66 9.18 3.03 15.26
CA ASN A 66 10.45 3.55 15.76
C ASN A 66 11.58 3.41 14.75
N GLN A 67 11.24 3.22 13.48
CA GLN A 67 12.20 2.93 12.41
C GLN A 67 12.38 4.12 11.47
N GLY A 68 11.69 5.23 11.74
CA GLY A 68 11.79 6.43 10.91
C GLY A 68 11.07 6.33 9.57
N ILE A 69 10.15 5.39 9.43
CA ILE A 69 9.39 5.22 8.19
C ILE A 69 8.18 6.14 8.20
N ASN A 70 8.05 6.96 7.17
CA ASN A 70 6.89 7.84 6.99
C ASN A 70 5.83 7.09 6.21
N ILE A 71 4.92 6.44 6.90
CA ILE A 71 3.86 5.64 6.29
C ILE A 71 2.50 6.03 6.83
N TYR A 72 1.55 6.19 5.92
CA TYR A 72 0.22 6.73 6.18
C TYR A 72 -0.86 5.81 5.63
N THR A 73 -2.07 6.00 6.09
CA THR A 73 -3.24 5.27 5.59
C THR A 73 -4.49 6.13 5.78
N SER A 74 -5.65 5.60 5.39
CA SER A 74 -6.93 6.24 5.61
C SER A 74 -7.77 5.45 6.61
N LYS A 75 -8.79 6.09 7.15
CA LYS A 75 -9.73 5.44 8.07
C LYS A 75 -10.42 4.25 7.39
N TYR A 76 -10.79 4.38 6.14
CA TYR A 76 -11.38 3.30 5.36
C TYR A 76 -10.46 2.09 5.30
N ASP A 77 -9.19 2.32 4.95
CA ASP A 77 -8.22 1.24 4.80
C ASP A 77 -7.95 0.53 6.13
N THR A 78 -7.99 1.26 7.25
CA THR A 78 -7.75 0.64 8.56
C THR A 78 -8.80 -0.38 8.94
N THR A 79 -10.00 -0.29 8.37
CA THR A 79 -11.07 -1.26 8.67
C THR A 79 -10.74 -2.66 8.20
N MET A 80 -9.80 -2.79 7.27
CA MET A 80 -9.39 -4.07 6.71
C MET A 80 -8.09 -4.60 7.32
N MET A 81 -7.53 -3.86 8.27
CA MET A 81 -6.28 -4.20 8.93
C MET A 81 -6.57 -4.70 10.36
N GLY A 82 -5.65 -5.51 10.85
CA GLY A 82 -5.70 -5.90 12.26
C GLY A 82 -4.71 -5.08 13.08
N PRO A 83 -4.62 -5.35 14.39
CA PRO A 83 -3.68 -4.66 15.26
C PRO A 83 -2.24 -5.12 15.01
N ASN A 84 -1.29 -4.23 15.31
CA ASN A 84 0.15 -4.52 15.29
C ASN A 84 0.61 -5.11 13.95
N LEU A 85 0.60 -4.26 12.93
CA LEU A 85 0.98 -4.68 11.59
C LEU A 85 2.49 -4.93 11.50
N VAL A 86 2.85 -5.96 10.74
CA VAL A 86 4.24 -6.29 10.42
C VAL A 86 4.35 -6.47 8.91
N VAL A 87 5.30 -5.75 8.32
CA VAL A 87 5.68 -5.94 6.91
C VAL A 87 6.97 -6.75 6.90
N ASP A 88 6.94 -7.88 6.21
CA ASP A 88 8.07 -8.77 6.05
C ASP A 88 8.36 -8.99 4.57
N TYR A 89 9.51 -9.56 4.27
CA TYR A 89 9.89 -9.93 2.91
C TYR A 89 10.37 -11.37 2.93
N ALA A 90 9.68 -12.23 2.24
CA ALA A 90 10.00 -13.65 2.17
C ALA A 90 9.49 -14.23 0.86
N ASN A 91 10.18 -15.22 0.34
CA ASN A 91 9.78 -15.91 -0.91
C ASN A 91 9.62 -14.92 -2.08
N ALA A 92 10.53 -13.97 -2.17
CA ALA A 92 10.58 -12.93 -3.22
C ALA A 92 9.36 -12.02 -3.23
N SER A 93 8.66 -11.85 -2.10
CA SER A 93 7.54 -10.93 -2.03
C SER A 93 7.41 -10.28 -0.65
N LEU A 94 6.86 -9.06 -0.63
CA LEU A 94 6.44 -8.42 0.60
C LEU A 94 5.17 -9.09 1.11
N ASN A 95 5.07 -9.22 2.43
CA ASN A 95 3.83 -9.68 3.03
C ASN A 95 3.45 -8.78 4.21
N LEU A 96 2.17 -8.74 4.49
CA LEU A 96 1.59 -7.96 5.57
C LEU A 96 0.88 -8.90 6.53
N LYS A 97 1.22 -8.78 7.81
CA LYS A 97 0.63 -9.57 8.89
C LYS A 97 0.10 -8.64 9.96
N SER A 98 -0.84 -9.16 10.75
CA SER A 98 -1.28 -8.54 12.00
C SER A 98 -1.20 -9.58 13.10
N ASP A 99 -1.60 -9.20 14.33
CA ASP A 99 -1.71 -10.15 15.43
C ASP A 99 -2.72 -11.28 15.12
N GLU A 100 -3.61 -11.05 14.20
CA GLU A 100 -4.65 -12.02 13.80
C GLU A 100 -4.19 -12.97 12.70
N GLY A 101 -3.01 -12.75 12.13
CA GLY A 101 -2.44 -13.60 11.11
C GLY A 101 -2.06 -12.86 9.84
N LEU A 102 -1.83 -13.62 8.78
CA LEU A 102 -1.43 -13.09 7.47
C LEU A 102 -2.60 -12.37 6.80
N LEU A 103 -2.38 -11.12 6.40
CA LEU A 103 -3.36 -10.33 5.66
C LEU A 103 -3.15 -10.45 4.15
N ASP A 104 -1.89 -10.37 3.70
CA ASP A 104 -1.57 -10.47 2.27
C ASP A 104 -0.13 -10.99 2.12
N GLY A 105 0.02 -12.05 1.35
CA GLY A 105 1.33 -12.64 1.05
C GLY A 105 2.01 -12.07 -0.19
N GLY A 106 1.39 -11.11 -0.87
CA GLY A 106 1.93 -10.51 -2.09
C GLY A 106 1.59 -9.03 -2.18
N VAL A 107 2.15 -8.21 -1.26
CA VAL A 107 1.92 -6.77 -1.24
C VAL A 107 2.66 -6.13 -2.40
N ASP A 108 1.93 -5.38 -3.22
CA ASP A 108 2.50 -4.67 -4.36
C ASP A 108 3.04 -3.30 -3.96
N ILE A 109 3.98 -2.80 -4.77
CA ILE A 109 4.51 -1.45 -4.64
C ILE A 109 4.16 -0.66 -5.89
N GLY A 110 3.66 0.57 -5.70
CA GLY A 110 3.30 1.43 -6.80
C GLY A 110 3.80 2.86 -6.64
N ASN A 111 4.01 3.52 -7.77
CA ASN A 111 4.33 4.94 -7.83
C ASN A 111 3.02 5.73 -7.89
N GLY A 112 2.75 6.54 -6.85
CA GLY A 112 1.48 7.25 -6.74
C GLY A 112 1.20 8.19 -7.91
N ALA A 113 2.19 8.93 -8.36
CA ALA A 113 2.03 9.86 -9.48
C ALA A 113 1.68 9.12 -10.77
N GLU A 114 2.36 8.00 -11.03
CA GLU A 114 2.09 7.18 -12.22
C GLU A 114 0.71 6.54 -12.19
N LEU A 115 0.28 6.08 -11.01
CA LEU A 115 -1.04 5.45 -10.85
C LEU A 115 -2.17 6.46 -11.09
N ILE A 116 -2.04 7.67 -10.57
CA ILE A 116 -3.03 8.73 -10.81
C ILE A 116 -3.09 9.08 -12.30
N LYS A 117 -1.94 9.21 -12.94
CA LYS A 117 -1.85 9.51 -14.37
C LYS A 117 -2.50 8.41 -15.20
N ALA A 118 -2.26 7.16 -14.88
CA ALA A 118 -2.84 6.03 -15.60
C ALA A 118 -4.37 6.02 -15.48
N GLN A 119 -4.91 6.30 -14.30
CA GLN A 119 -6.35 6.38 -14.11
C GLN A 119 -6.99 7.53 -14.87
N LYS A 120 -6.34 8.68 -14.94
CA LYS A 120 -6.81 9.81 -15.76
C LYS A 120 -6.85 9.45 -17.23
N ASN A 121 -5.83 8.76 -17.74
CA ASN A 121 -5.79 8.32 -19.13
C ASN A 121 -6.93 7.36 -19.45
N VAL A 122 -7.21 6.42 -18.56
CA VAL A 122 -8.34 5.49 -18.71
C VAL A 122 -9.66 6.26 -18.80
N LYS A 123 -9.88 7.23 -17.92
CA LYS A 123 -11.09 8.06 -17.94
C LYS A 123 -11.21 8.88 -19.23
N MET A 124 -10.11 9.41 -19.72
CA MET A 124 -10.09 10.21 -20.95
C MET A 124 -10.41 9.37 -22.19
N THR A 125 -10.02 8.10 -22.20
CA THR A 125 -10.29 7.21 -23.34
C THR A 125 -11.69 6.59 -23.28
N GLY A 126 -12.45 6.83 -22.21
CA GLY A 126 -13.79 6.28 -22.06
C GLY A 126 -13.81 4.80 -21.75
N VAL A 127 -12.70 4.22 -21.40
CA VAL A 127 -12.63 2.81 -21.00
C VAL A 127 -13.27 2.63 -19.62
N GLU A 128 -14.23 1.74 -19.53
CA GLU A 128 -14.85 1.38 -18.26
C GLU A 128 -14.29 0.05 -17.79
N TRP A 129 -13.94 0.03 -16.51
CA TRP A 129 -13.49 -1.17 -15.85
C TRP A 129 -14.64 -1.82 -15.12
N ARG A 130 -14.85 -3.10 -15.36
CA ARG A 130 -15.95 -3.85 -14.72
C ARG A 130 -15.46 -5.20 -14.23
N CYS A 131 -16.04 -5.63 -13.15
CA CYS A 131 -15.88 -6.99 -12.66
C CYS A 131 -16.81 -7.95 -13.38
#